data_ca7741037cb59d0b5c630a7e6fd50c95
#
_entry.id   ca7741037cb59d0b5c630a7e6fd50c95
#
_cell.length_a   1.000
_cell.length_b   1.000
_cell.length_c   1.000
_cell.angle_alpha   90.00
_cell.angle_beta   90.00
_cell.angle_gamma   90.00
#
_symmetry.space_group_name_H-M   'P 1'
#
loop_
_entity.id
_entity.type
_entity.pdbx_description
1 polymer ?
#
loop_
_entity_poly.entity_id
_entity_poly.type
_entity_poly.pdbx_seq_one_letter_code
_entity_poly.pdbx_strand_id
1 'polypeptide(L)'
;MLFNIVNFLTKKEKNFFFLLVFLSFVLSIFELAGIMSIIPFLSILIEPNNLEKFIFIQNFLSEKYTDEKSIRLILGSLFITIIFLSSLLNIFNIWLTNKFVVQLEYDLAKKILKGFLGRNLDYYSNINSSQITSKVLEETTRVTNGVINSYLNLISKSLLIIVINLGLIIINPKITISLTLILFFIFFIIYFFTRKLIKKNGKQISKLLPIRQKKLFEGIESFRELKIYNKEYVILDVFNLISNKVAKLKWLNSSLALTPRYLIEFLTFFIIVVLLIFFSNNNFYSMLPIFGVFIFSFY
;
A
#
# COMPACT_ATOMS: atom_id res chain seq x y z
N MET A 1 13.29 11.86 8.22
CA MET A 1 13.62 10.52 7.67
C MET A 1 13.54 10.50 6.15
N LEU A 2 12.49 11.03 5.51
CA LEU A 2 12.36 11.18 4.04
C LEU A 2 13.56 11.88 3.39
N PHE A 3 14.01 13.00 3.96
CA PHE A 3 15.16 13.77 3.46
C PHE A 3 16.46 12.96 3.41
N ASN A 4 16.66 12.05 4.36
CA ASN A 4 17.86 11.21 4.41
C ASN A 4 17.84 10.09 3.36
N ILE A 5 16.66 9.54 3.02
CA ILE A 5 16.53 8.50 1.99
C ILE A 5 16.79 9.10 0.61
N VAL A 6 16.17 10.25 0.31
CA VAL A 6 16.36 10.96 -0.97
C VAL A 6 17.81 11.42 -1.15
N ASN A 7 18.52 11.78 -0.06
CA ASN A 7 19.94 12.15 -0.13
C ASN A 7 20.88 10.97 -0.42
N PHE A 8 20.44 9.75 -0.16
CA PHE A 8 21.21 8.54 -0.43
C PHE A 8 21.16 8.12 -1.92
N LEU A 9 20.16 8.59 -2.65
CA LEU A 9 19.94 8.29 -4.06
C LEU A 9 20.89 9.10 -4.96
N THR A 10 21.36 8.49 -6.03
CA THR A 10 22.07 9.19 -7.11
C THR A 10 21.15 10.17 -7.85
N LYS A 11 21.71 11.12 -8.60
CA LYS A 11 20.89 12.08 -9.38
C LYS A 11 19.87 11.41 -10.31
N LYS A 12 20.26 10.31 -10.96
CA LYS A 12 19.34 9.54 -11.84
C LYS A 12 18.22 8.87 -11.05
N GLU A 13 18.54 8.25 -9.91
CA GLU A 13 17.56 7.60 -9.04
C GLU A 13 16.60 8.63 -8.42
N LYS A 14 17.08 9.83 -8.06
CA LYS A 14 16.22 10.93 -7.59
C LYS A 14 15.22 11.36 -8.66
N ASN A 15 15.68 11.58 -9.89
CA ASN A 15 14.79 11.99 -10.97
C ASN A 15 13.71 10.93 -11.22
N PHE A 16 14.09 9.64 -11.18
CA PHE A 16 13.14 8.55 -11.35
C PHE A 16 12.15 8.46 -10.18
N PHE A 17 12.62 8.66 -8.95
CA PHE A 17 11.77 8.74 -7.77
C PHE A 17 10.72 9.86 -7.88
N PHE A 18 11.12 11.07 -8.29
CA PHE A 18 10.19 12.17 -8.50
C PHE A 18 9.21 11.89 -9.66
N LEU A 19 9.65 11.21 -10.71
CA LEU A 19 8.78 10.77 -11.79
C LEU A 19 7.70 9.81 -11.28
N LEU A 20 8.05 8.84 -10.43
CA LEU A 20 7.09 7.94 -9.81
C LEU A 20 6.08 8.67 -8.92
N VAL A 21 6.52 9.65 -8.15
CA VAL A 21 5.63 10.49 -7.34
C VAL A 21 4.67 11.30 -8.22
N PHE A 22 5.17 11.89 -9.30
CA PHE A 22 4.34 12.61 -10.27
C PHE A 22 3.31 11.70 -10.95
N LEU A 23 3.74 10.50 -11.39
CA LEU A 23 2.83 9.50 -11.95
C LEU A 23 1.76 9.08 -10.95
N SER A 24 2.12 8.90 -9.68
CA SER A 24 1.14 8.59 -8.62
C SER A 24 0.15 9.72 -8.41
N PHE A 25 0.55 10.98 -8.56
CA PHE A 25 -0.35 12.12 -8.51
C PHE A 25 -1.34 12.13 -9.69
N VAL A 26 -0.84 11.94 -10.91
CA VAL A 26 -1.69 11.83 -12.11
C VAL A 26 -2.69 10.68 -11.97
N LEU A 27 -2.21 9.53 -11.51
CA LEU A 27 -3.05 8.37 -11.26
C LEU A 27 -4.16 8.66 -10.24
N SER A 28 -3.86 9.40 -9.18
CA SER A 28 -4.86 9.80 -8.18
C SER A 28 -5.97 10.67 -8.78
N ILE A 29 -5.66 11.51 -9.77
CA ILE A 29 -6.66 12.30 -10.50
C ILE A 29 -7.56 11.41 -11.36
N PHE A 30 -6.96 10.42 -12.07
CA PHE A 30 -7.75 9.48 -12.87
C PHE A 30 -8.65 8.58 -12.00
N GLU A 31 -8.15 8.13 -10.85
CA GLU A 31 -8.96 7.37 -9.89
C GLU A 31 -10.12 8.22 -9.34
N LEU A 32 -9.87 9.48 -9.00
CA LEU A 32 -10.93 10.42 -8.60
C LEU A 32 -11.96 10.60 -9.72
N ALA A 33 -11.52 10.83 -10.97
CA ALA A 33 -12.42 10.96 -12.11
C ALA A 33 -13.28 9.70 -12.31
N GLY A 34 -12.69 8.51 -12.14
CA GLY A 34 -13.40 7.24 -12.17
C GLY A 34 -14.47 7.15 -11.09
N ILE A 35 -14.11 7.46 -9.85
CA ILE A 35 -15.06 7.44 -8.73
C ILE A 35 -16.16 8.48 -8.91
N MET A 36 -15.81 9.70 -9.34
CA MET A 36 -16.81 10.76 -9.55
C MET A 36 -17.75 10.49 -10.71
N SER A 37 -17.33 9.76 -11.75
CA SER A 37 -18.17 9.42 -12.90
C SER A 37 -19.33 8.48 -12.56
N ILE A 38 -19.27 7.83 -11.39
CA ILE A 38 -20.39 6.99 -10.89
C ILE A 38 -21.61 7.83 -10.46
N ILE A 39 -21.39 9.08 -10.02
CA ILE A 39 -22.47 9.96 -9.52
C ILE A 39 -23.52 10.23 -10.60
N PRO A 40 -23.17 10.78 -11.78
CA PRO A 40 -24.14 11.02 -12.83
C PRO A 40 -24.77 9.72 -13.34
N PHE A 41 -24.03 8.63 -13.42
CA PHE A 41 -24.55 7.33 -13.83
C PHE A 41 -25.63 6.81 -12.86
N LEU A 42 -25.35 6.80 -11.55
CA LEU A 42 -26.32 6.36 -10.55
C LEU A 42 -27.52 7.33 -10.43
N SER A 43 -27.29 8.64 -10.55
CA SER A 43 -28.37 9.64 -10.45
C SER A 43 -29.42 9.46 -11.55
N ILE A 44 -28.98 9.12 -12.76
CA ILE A 44 -29.92 8.90 -13.90
C ILE A 44 -30.58 7.53 -13.81
N LEU A 45 -29.95 6.54 -13.19
CA LEU A 45 -30.58 5.24 -12.94
C LEU A 45 -31.74 5.35 -11.94
N ILE A 46 -31.61 6.23 -10.94
CA ILE A 46 -32.61 6.41 -9.88
C ILE A 46 -33.77 7.31 -10.37
N GLU A 47 -33.44 8.46 -10.94
CA GLU A 47 -34.42 9.43 -11.46
C GLU A 47 -33.92 10.01 -12.78
N PRO A 48 -34.61 9.70 -13.93
CA PRO A 48 -34.21 10.21 -15.24
C PRO A 48 -34.19 11.74 -15.35
N ASN A 49 -35.06 12.42 -14.60
CA ASN A 49 -35.17 13.89 -14.60
C ASN A 49 -33.99 14.61 -13.91
N ASN A 50 -33.13 13.90 -13.21
CA ASN A 50 -31.96 14.52 -12.56
C ASN A 50 -30.84 14.94 -13.55
N LEU A 51 -31.00 14.72 -14.84
CA LEU A 51 -30.09 15.22 -15.89
C LEU A 51 -29.88 16.73 -15.82
N GLU A 52 -30.94 17.49 -15.46
CA GLU A 52 -30.88 18.96 -15.34
C GLU A 52 -29.84 19.45 -14.30
N LYS A 53 -29.52 18.63 -13.30
CA LYS A 53 -28.51 18.96 -12.28
C LYS A 53 -27.07 18.88 -12.81
N PHE A 54 -26.85 18.21 -13.93
CA PHE A 54 -25.53 18.03 -14.55
C PHE A 54 -25.41 18.82 -15.84
N ILE A 55 -25.40 20.16 -15.74
CA ILE A 55 -25.40 21.11 -16.87
C ILE A 55 -24.30 20.77 -17.90
N PHE A 56 -23.12 20.33 -17.44
CA PHE A 56 -22.04 19.96 -18.34
C PHE A 56 -22.34 18.73 -19.20
N ILE A 57 -23.01 17.74 -18.60
CA ILE A 57 -23.43 16.51 -19.31
C ILE A 57 -24.61 16.79 -20.21
N GLN A 58 -25.53 17.62 -19.76
CA GLN A 58 -26.70 18.06 -20.54
C GLN A 58 -26.28 18.79 -21.82
N ASN A 59 -25.37 19.76 -21.74
CA ASN A 59 -24.85 20.49 -22.89
C ASN A 59 -24.12 19.60 -23.90
N PHE A 60 -23.47 18.54 -23.42
CA PHE A 60 -22.78 17.60 -24.30
C PHE A 60 -23.66 16.54 -24.94
N LEU A 61 -24.76 16.17 -24.28
CA LEU A 61 -25.69 15.10 -24.71
C LEU A 61 -26.97 15.62 -25.34
N SER A 62 -27.50 16.78 -24.92
CA SER A 62 -28.81 17.29 -25.31
C SER A 62 -28.94 17.67 -26.78
N GLU A 63 -27.84 17.96 -27.47
CA GLU A 63 -27.89 18.26 -28.91
C GLU A 63 -28.03 17.01 -29.81
N LYS A 64 -27.76 15.83 -29.29
CA LYS A 64 -27.60 14.62 -30.12
C LYS A 64 -28.44 13.41 -29.71
N TYR A 65 -28.85 13.35 -28.43
CA TYR A 65 -29.53 12.15 -27.90
C TYR A 65 -30.74 12.53 -27.05
N THR A 66 -31.93 12.22 -27.55
CA THR A 66 -33.21 12.45 -26.88
C THR A 66 -33.71 11.25 -26.08
N ASP A 67 -33.17 10.06 -26.34
CA ASP A 67 -33.59 8.82 -25.69
C ASP A 67 -32.85 8.56 -24.37
N GLU A 68 -33.59 8.38 -23.27
CA GLU A 68 -33.08 8.03 -21.97
C GLU A 68 -32.16 6.79 -22.01
N LYS A 69 -32.48 5.81 -22.85
CA LYS A 69 -31.74 4.57 -23.01
C LYS A 69 -30.35 4.82 -23.59
N SER A 70 -30.23 5.70 -24.55
CA SER A 70 -28.99 6.11 -25.19
C SER A 70 -28.07 6.86 -24.21
N ILE A 71 -28.67 7.74 -23.38
CA ILE A 71 -27.92 8.50 -22.36
C ILE A 71 -27.35 7.56 -21.30
N ARG A 72 -28.10 6.59 -20.79
CA ARG A 72 -27.63 5.58 -19.82
C ARG A 72 -26.47 4.75 -20.38
N LEU A 73 -26.57 4.34 -21.66
CA LEU A 73 -25.50 3.56 -22.31
C LEU A 73 -24.22 4.39 -22.48
N ILE A 74 -24.33 5.66 -22.86
CA ILE A 74 -23.20 6.56 -23.03
C ILE A 74 -22.49 6.79 -21.68
N LEU A 75 -23.24 7.13 -20.63
CA LEU A 75 -22.66 7.36 -19.31
C LEU A 75 -22.05 6.09 -18.70
N GLY A 76 -22.71 4.95 -18.89
CA GLY A 76 -22.17 3.66 -18.48
C GLY A 76 -20.89 3.28 -19.22
N SER A 77 -20.83 3.50 -20.53
CA SER A 77 -19.62 3.25 -21.33
C SER A 77 -18.49 4.21 -20.96
N LEU A 78 -18.78 5.47 -20.69
CA LEU A 78 -17.80 6.47 -20.24
C LEU A 78 -17.25 6.12 -18.85
N PHE A 79 -18.10 5.71 -17.93
CA PHE A 79 -17.68 5.22 -16.61
C PHE A 79 -16.73 4.01 -16.73
N ILE A 80 -17.10 3.01 -17.54
CA ILE A 80 -16.27 1.82 -17.76
C ILE A 80 -14.92 2.19 -18.40
N THR A 81 -14.92 3.09 -19.39
CA THR A 81 -13.67 3.51 -20.05
C THR A 81 -12.73 4.27 -19.11
N ILE A 82 -13.25 5.14 -18.26
CA ILE A 82 -12.42 5.86 -17.28
C ILE A 82 -11.81 4.89 -16.26
N ILE A 83 -12.61 3.96 -15.72
CA ILE A 83 -12.09 2.95 -14.78
C ILE A 83 -11.05 2.05 -15.45
N PHE A 84 -11.29 1.64 -16.69
CA PHE A 84 -10.34 0.82 -17.43
C PHE A 84 -9.01 1.54 -17.64
N LEU A 85 -9.04 2.82 -18.04
CA LEU A 85 -7.86 3.66 -18.19
C LEU A 85 -7.11 3.84 -16.83
N SER A 86 -7.85 4.11 -15.76
CA SER A 86 -7.30 4.21 -14.41
C SER A 86 -6.60 2.92 -13.98
N SER A 87 -7.22 1.77 -14.26
CA SER A 87 -6.66 0.45 -13.95
C SER A 87 -5.38 0.17 -14.74
N LEU A 88 -5.33 0.52 -16.03
CA LEU A 88 -4.12 0.40 -16.85
C LEU A 88 -2.98 1.27 -16.32
N LEU A 89 -3.27 2.53 -15.97
CA LEU A 89 -2.30 3.44 -15.38
C LEU A 89 -1.78 2.92 -14.04
N ASN A 90 -2.64 2.31 -13.23
CA ASN A 90 -2.27 1.71 -11.95
C ASN A 90 -1.31 0.53 -12.14
N ILE A 91 -1.61 -0.37 -13.07
CA ILE A 91 -0.73 -1.49 -13.43
C ILE A 91 0.63 -0.97 -13.90
N PHE A 92 0.64 0.05 -14.75
CA PHE A 92 1.86 0.66 -15.26
C PHE A 92 2.70 1.30 -14.13
N ASN A 93 2.06 2.01 -13.21
CA ASN A 93 2.73 2.61 -12.05
C ASN A 93 3.34 1.53 -11.13
N ILE A 94 2.61 0.44 -10.85
CA ILE A 94 3.11 -0.69 -10.07
C ILE A 94 4.33 -1.32 -10.75
N TRP A 95 4.26 -1.52 -12.06
CA TRP A 95 5.37 -2.09 -12.83
C TRP A 95 6.63 -1.21 -12.77
N LEU A 96 6.49 0.10 -12.96
CA LEU A 96 7.60 1.05 -12.86
C LEU A 96 8.17 1.12 -11.44
N THR A 97 7.32 1.12 -10.42
CA THR A 97 7.72 1.15 -9.01
C THR A 97 8.53 -0.10 -8.66
N ASN A 98 8.05 -1.27 -9.03
CA ASN A 98 8.75 -2.53 -8.78
C ASN A 98 10.09 -2.58 -9.54
N LYS A 99 10.12 -2.15 -10.79
CA LYS A 99 11.36 -2.03 -11.56
C LYS A 99 12.38 -1.14 -10.87
N PHE A 100 11.95 0.01 -10.38
CA PHE A 100 12.81 0.95 -9.66
C PHE A 100 13.37 0.35 -8.36
N VAL A 101 12.52 -0.28 -7.57
CA VAL A 101 12.91 -0.88 -6.27
C VAL A 101 13.94 -2.00 -6.47
N VAL A 102 13.70 -2.89 -7.44
CA VAL A 102 14.62 -4.01 -7.73
C VAL A 102 15.94 -3.53 -8.34
N GLN A 103 15.89 -2.52 -9.22
CA GLN A 103 17.11 -1.92 -9.76
C GLN A 103 17.94 -1.26 -8.64
N LEU A 104 17.30 -0.58 -7.74
CA LEU A 104 17.95 0.05 -6.58
C LEU A 104 18.56 -0.99 -5.63
N GLU A 105 17.89 -2.13 -5.44
CA GLU A 105 18.42 -3.27 -4.67
C GLU A 105 19.72 -3.78 -5.29
N TYR A 106 19.73 -4.01 -6.59
CA TYR A 106 20.92 -4.42 -7.33
C TYR A 106 22.07 -3.42 -7.18
N ASP A 107 21.81 -2.12 -7.36
CA ASP A 107 22.82 -1.08 -7.29
C ASP A 107 23.39 -0.92 -5.85
N LEU A 108 22.55 -1.07 -4.83
CA LEU A 108 22.97 -1.08 -3.43
C LEU A 108 23.80 -2.31 -3.11
N ALA A 109 23.37 -3.51 -3.50
CA ALA A 109 24.11 -4.75 -3.27
C ALA A 109 25.49 -4.68 -3.92
N LYS A 110 25.56 -4.22 -5.18
CA LYS A 110 26.82 -3.98 -5.90
C LYS A 110 27.75 -2.99 -5.20
N LYS A 111 27.20 -1.87 -4.71
CA LYS A 111 27.96 -0.85 -3.96
C LYS A 111 28.53 -1.40 -2.66
N ILE A 112 27.71 -2.14 -1.90
CA ILE A 112 28.14 -2.74 -0.64
C ILE A 112 29.22 -3.79 -0.88
N LEU A 113 29.02 -4.69 -1.86
CA LEU A 113 30.01 -5.69 -2.22
C LEU A 113 31.33 -5.05 -2.66
N LYS A 114 31.28 -4.02 -3.53
CA LYS A 114 32.48 -3.27 -3.93
C LYS A 114 33.18 -2.63 -2.73
N GLY A 115 32.40 -2.08 -1.78
CA GLY A 115 32.94 -1.51 -0.55
C GLY A 115 33.62 -2.56 0.35
N PHE A 116 33.10 -3.77 0.40
CA PHE A 116 33.75 -4.88 1.11
C PHE A 116 35.04 -5.31 0.40
N LEU A 117 34.99 -5.59 -0.89
CA LEU A 117 36.14 -6.05 -1.68
C LEU A 117 37.30 -5.04 -1.70
N GLY A 118 37.06 -3.76 -1.45
CA GLY A 118 38.07 -2.71 -1.36
C GLY A 118 38.69 -2.53 0.05
N ARG A 119 38.36 -3.39 1.02
CA ARG A 119 38.94 -3.32 2.39
C ARG A 119 40.23 -4.08 2.49
N ASN A 120 41.04 -3.72 3.50
CA ASN A 120 42.32 -4.39 3.80
C ASN A 120 42.10 -5.82 4.36
N LEU A 121 43.08 -6.70 4.19
CA LEU A 121 43.04 -8.11 4.65
C LEU A 121 42.71 -8.25 6.13
N ASP A 122 43.22 -7.37 6.99
CA ASP A 122 42.94 -7.38 8.43
C ASP A 122 41.48 -7.26 8.79
N TYR A 123 40.69 -6.61 7.90
CA TYR A 123 39.25 -6.49 8.06
C TYR A 123 38.54 -7.84 7.84
N TYR A 124 39.06 -8.67 6.93
CA TYR A 124 38.50 -9.99 6.64
C TYR A 124 38.77 -11.03 7.69
N SER A 125 39.93 -10.93 8.42
CA SER A 125 40.25 -11.86 9.48
C SER A 125 39.29 -11.80 10.67
N ASN A 126 38.59 -10.69 10.84
CA ASN A 126 37.66 -10.43 11.94
C ASN A 126 36.15 -10.54 11.58
N ILE A 127 35.82 -10.84 10.34
CA ILE A 127 34.42 -10.87 9.88
C ILE A 127 34.12 -12.21 9.24
N ASN A 128 33.06 -12.86 9.71
CA ASN A 128 32.52 -14.08 9.10
C ASN A 128 31.96 -13.79 7.72
N SER A 129 32.25 -14.64 6.74
CA SER A 129 31.71 -14.60 5.38
C SER A 129 30.17 -14.56 5.36
N SER A 130 29.53 -15.26 6.30
CA SER A 130 28.09 -15.24 6.52
C SER A 130 27.53 -13.84 6.82
N GLN A 131 28.27 -13.03 7.57
CA GLN A 131 27.84 -11.65 7.89
C GLN A 131 27.92 -10.74 6.66
N ILE A 132 28.92 -10.94 5.80
CA ILE A 132 29.04 -10.18 4.54
C ILE A 132 27.89 -10.55 3.60
N THR A 133 27.65 -11.85 3.42
CA THR A 133 26.55 -12.35 2.58
C THR A 133 25.19 -11.84 3.04
N SER A 134 24.92 -11.91 4.36
CA SER A 134 23.68 -11.38 4.92
C SER A 134 23.53 -9.86 4.69
N LYS A 135 24.60 -9.08 4.88
CA LYS A 135 24.55 -7.62 4.63
C LYS A 135 24.36 -7.28 3.16
N VAL A 136 24.97 -8.03 2.24
CA VAL A 136 24.89 -7.76 0.81
C VAL A 136 23.54 -8.18 0.23
N LEU A 137 22.98 -9.30 0.64
CA LEU A 137 21.76 -9.85 0.07
C LEU A 137 20.51 -9.54 0.92
N GLU A 138 20.51 -9.91 2.20
CA GLU A 138 19.31 -9.80 3.03
C GLU A 138 19.02 -8.38 3.51
N GLU A 139 20.05 -7.63 3.96
CA GLU A 139 19.83 -6.27 4.45
C GLU A 139 19.54 -5.29 3.31
N THR A 140 20.07 -5.50 2.11
CA THR A 140 19.70 -4.69 0.93
C THR A 140 18.23 -4.90 0.56
N THR A 141 17.79 -6.15 0.43
CA THR A 141 16.37 -6.49 0.18
C THR A 141 15.47 -5.92 1.26
N ARG A 142 15.87 -5.99 2.52
CA ARG A 142 15.12 -5.45 3.64
C ARG A 142 15.00 -3.93 3.61
N VAL A 143 16.04 -3.22 3.19
CA VAL A 143 16.02 -1.77 3.04
C VAL A 143 15.19 -1.36 1.84
N THR A 144 15.37 -1.99 0.68
CA THR A 144 14.65 -1.61 -0.54
C THR A 144 13.17 -1.94 -0.47
N ASN A 145 12.80 -3.18 -0.14
CA ASN A 145 11.40 -3.59 -0.05
C ASN A 145 10.73 -3.11 1.25
N GLY A 146 11.44 -3.15 2.39
CA GLY A 146 10.88 -2.79 3.68
C GLY A 146 10.79 -1.27 3.93
N VAL A 147 11.70 -0.48 3.37
CA VAL A 147 11.74 0.96 3.60
C VAL A 147 11.35 1.72 2.33
N ILE A 148 12.08 1.56 1.23
CA ILE A 148 11.92 2.41 0.04
C ILE A 148 10.58 2.14 -0.66
N ASN A 149 10.25 0.88 -0.90
CA ASN A 149 8.97 0.49 -1.48
C ASN A 149 7.79 0.93 -0.58
N SER A 150 7.91 0.74 0.74
CA SER A 150 6.89 1.19 1.68
C SER A 150 6.70 2.71 1.67
N TYR A 151 7.78 3.49 1.49
CA TYR A 151 7.69 4.94 1.35
C TYR A 151 7.03 5.39 0.06
N LEU A 152 7.37 4.77 -1.07
CA LEU A 152 6.71 5.05 -2.35
C LEU A 152 5.21 4.76 -2.27
N ASN A 153 4.84 3.63 -1.70
CA ASN A 153 3.44 3.27 -1.48
C ASN A 153 2.73 4.24 -0.53
N LEU A 154 3.40 4.70 0.54
CA LEU A 154 2.84 5.72 1.44
C LEU A 154 2.58 7.04 0.72
N ILE A 155 3.52 7.52 -0.09
CA ILE A 155 3.36 8.76 -0.86
C ILE A 155 2.20 8.60 -1.86
N SER A 156 2.18 7.51 -2.63
CA SER A 156 1.12 7.23 -3.61
C SER A 156 -0.26 7.20 -2.95
N LYS A 157 -0.41 6.44 -1.86
CA LYS A 157 -1.70 6.33 -1.16
C LYS A 157 -2.11 7.61 -0.42
N SER A 158 -1.15 8.38 0.11
CA SER A 158 -1.48 9.68 0.72
C SER A 158 -1.93 10.71 -0.33
N LEU A 159 -1.31 10.76 -1.50
CA LEU A 159 -1.75 11.60 -2.61
C LEU A 159 -3.18 11.23 -3.05
N LEU A 160 -3.45 9.94 -3.20
CA LEU A 160 -4.77 9.44 -3.54
C LEU A 160 -5.82 9.86 -2.51
N ILE A 161 -5.56 9.67 -1.22
CA ILE A 161 -6.47 10.07 -0.14
C ILE A 161 -6.73 11.59 -0.18
N ILE A 162 -5.70 12.40 -0.37
CA ILE A 162 -5.85 13.87 -0.45
C ILE A 162 -6.71 14.26 -1.64
N VAL A 163 -6.42 13.73 -2.83
CA VAL A 163 -7.14 14.06 -4.06
C VAL A 163 -8.60 13.64 -3.97
N ILE A 164 -8.90 12.42 -3.47
CA ILE A 164 -10.27 11.95 -3.29
C ILE A 164 -11.01 12.82 -2.27
N ASN A 165 -10.41 13.13 -1.11
CA ASN A 165 -11.06 13.98 -0.11
C ASN A 165 -11.36 15.38 -0.66
N LEU A 166 -10.43 15.99 -1.41
CA LEU A 166 -10.68 17.28 -2.06
C LEU A 166 -11.86 17.21 -3.03
N GLY A 167 -11.94 16.15 -3.84
CA GLY A 167 -13.07 15.94 -4.73
C GLY A 167 -14.40 15.78 -3.98
N LEU A 168 -14.43 14.97 -2.91
CA LEU A 168 -15.63 14.77 -2.10
C LEU A 168 -16.07 16.02 -1.33
N ILE A 169 -15.15 16.88 -0.90
CA ILE A 169 -15.44 18.16 -0.25
C ILE A 169 -16.19 19.10 -1.23
N ILE A 170 -15.84 19.08 -2.50
CA ILE A 170 -16.54 19.88 -3.53
C ILE A 170 -18.01 19.46 -3.67
N ILE A 171 -18.31 18.17 -3.50
CA ILE A 171 -19.67 17.64 -3.63
C ILE A 171 -20.49 17.96 -2.39
N ASN A 172 -20.02 17.57 -1.22
CA ASN A 172 -20.69 17.80 0.06
C ASN A 172 -19.70 17.95 1.21
N PRO A 173 -19.31 19.19 1.56
CA PRO A 173 -18.28 19.44 2.55
C PRO A 173 -18.66 18.94 3.95
N LYS A 174 -19.96 19.07 4.34
CA LYS A 174 -20.40 18.68 5.70
C LYS A 174 -20.28 17.17 5.92
N ILE A 175 -20.78 16.38 4.98
CA ILE A 175 -20.73 14.91 5.08
C ILE A 175 -19.27 14.42 5.00
N THR A 176 -18.50 14.95 4.05
CA THR A 176 -17.12 14.52 3.84
C THR A 176 -16.24 14.80 5.06
N ILE A 177 -16.30 16.02 5.60
CA ILE A 177 -15.48 16.39 6.77
C ILE A 177 -15.87 15.57 8.00
N SER A 178 -17.17 15.37 8.24
CA SER A 178 -17.62 14.58 9.41
C SER A 178 -17.17 13.11 9.29
N LEU A 179 -17.35 12.48 8.13
CA LEU A 179 -16.94 11.09 7.91
C LEU A 179 -15.43 10.91 8.00
N THR A 180 -14.66 11.79 7.34
CA THR A 180 -13.19 11.71 7.38
C THR A 180 -12.64 11.91 8.78
N LEU A 181 -13.20 12.81 9.59
CA LEU A 181 -12.81 13.00 10.98
C LEU A 181 -13.09 11.77 11.84
N ILE A 182 -14.29 11.19 11.71
CA ILE A 182 -14.67 9.97 12.44
C ILE A 182 -13.72 8.82 12.08
N LEU A 183 -13.50 8.58 10.77
CA LEU A 183 -12.62 7.51 10.31
C LEU A 183 -11.16 7.74 10.71
N PHE A 184 -10.69 8.99 10.66
CA PHE A 184 -9.35 9.35 11.12
C PHE A 184 -9.16 9.06 12.60
N PHE A 185 -10.14 9.39 13.44
CA PHE A 185 -10.07 9.14 14.89
C PHE A 185 -10.05 7.65 15.20
N ILE A 186 -10.91 6.87 14.52
CA ILE A 186 -10.95 5.42 14.67
C ILE A 186 -9.61 4.80 14.21
N PHE A 187 -9.07 5.23 13.04
CA PHE A 187 -7.78 4.77 12.55
C PHE A 187 -6.66 5.07 13.55
N PHE A 188 -6.67 6.27 14.15
CA PHE A 188 -5.66 6.68 15.12
C PHE A 188 -5.65 5.78 16.35
N ILE A 189 -6.83 5.42 16.88
CA ILE A 189 -6.96 4.50 18.01
C ILE A 189 -6.39 3.12 17.65
N ILE A 190 -6.84 2.54 16.54
CA ILE A 190 -6.41 1.20 16.12
C ILE A 190 -4.88 1.19 15.87
N TYR A 191 -4.36 2.22 15.20
CA TYR A 191 -2.94 2.37 14.91
C TYR A 191 -2.08 2.45 16.18
N PHE A 192 -2.55 3.17 17.20
CA PHE A 192 -1.81 3.32 18.46
C PHE A 192 -1.61 1.98 19.17
N PHE A 193 -2.63 1.13 19.19
CA PHE A 193 -2.55 -0.20 19.78
C PHE A 193 -1.70 -1.17 18.95
N THR A 194 -1.93 -1.26 17.65
CA THR A 194 -1.22 -2.20 16.79
C THR A 194 0.26 -1.86 16.65
N ARG A 195 0.62 -0.58 16.54
CA ARG A 195 2.00 -0.11 16.42
C ARG A 195 2.89 -0.55 17.60
N LYS A 196 2.38 -0.49 18.83
CA LYS A 196 3.15 -0.87 20.02
C LYS A 196 3.53 -2.35 19.99
N LEU A 197 2.59 -3.21 19.59
CA LEU A 197 2.80 -4.66 19.48
C LEU A 197 3.76 -5.00 18.34
N ILE A 198 3.54 -4.45 17.14
CA ILE A 198 4.40 -4.65 15.97
C ILE A 198 5.84 -4.23 16.27
N LYS A 199 6.05 -3.08 16.93
CA LYS A 199 7.38 -2.59 17.30
C LYS A 199 8.08 -3.53 18.30
N LYS A 200 7.35 -4.04 19.30
CA LYS A 200 7.87 -5.00 20.29
C LYS A 200 8.31 -6.30 19.60
N ASN A 201 7.46 -6.88 18.78
CA ASN A 201 7.73 -8.10 18.04
C ASN A 201 8.89 -7.91 17.04
N GLY A 202 8.92 -6.77 16.32
CA GLY A 202 9.99 -6.45 15.39
C GLY A 202 11.37 -6.40 16.04
N LYS A 203 11.46 -5.82 17.26
CA LYS A 203 12.71 -5.84 18.03
C LYS A 203 13.16 -7.26 18.42
N GLN A 204 12.21 -8.13 18.75
CA GLN A 204 12.53 -9.54 19.06
C GLN A 204 12.98 -10.29 17.81
N ILE A 205 12.31 -10.11 16.68
CA ILE A 205 12.73 -10.70 15.39
C ILE A 205 14.15 -10.28 15.04
N SER A 206 14.48 -8.98 15.13
CA SER A 206 15.82 -8.46 14.83
C SER A 206 16.92 -9.06 15.72
N LYS A 207 16.60 -9.45 16.95
CA LYS A 207 17.54 -10.15 17.84
C LYS A 207 17.68 -11.63 17.51
N LEU A 208 16.60 -12.30 17.10
CA LEU A 208 16.58 -13.73 16.86
C LEU A 208 17.13 -14.12 15.48
N LEU A 209 16.99 -13.27 14.48
CA LEU A 209 17.46 -13.56 13.11
C LEU A 209 18.97 -13.86 13.03
N PRO A 210 19.87 -13.03 13.60
CA PRO A 210 21.30 -13.33 13.57
C PRO A 210 21.64 -14.63 14.32
N ILE A 211 20.95 -14.92 15.42
CA ILE A 211 21.16 -16.14 16.21
C ILE A 211 20.74 -17.36 15.38
N ARG A 212 19.61 -17.28 14.69
CA ARG A 212 19.14 -18.35 13.78
C ARG A 212 20.12 -18.61 12.65
N GLN A 213 20.62 -17.55 12.02
CA GLN A 213 21.63 -17.66 10.96
C GLN A 213 22.93 -18.29 11.47
N LYS A 214 23.41 -17.83 12.63
CA LYS A 214 24.61 -18.38 13.26
C LYS A 214 24.46 -19.89 13.49
N LYS A 215 23.31 -20.34 14.03
CA LYS A 215 23.05 -21.77 14.27
C LYS A 215 22.94 -22.58 12.98
N LEU A 216 22.40 -22.01 11.91
CA LEU A 216 22.39 -22.64 10.59
C LEU A 216 23.82 -22.84 10.05
N PHE A 217 24.66 -21.82 10.13
CA PHE A 217 26.05 -21.91 9.66
C PHE A 217 26.87 -22.88 10.49
N GLU A 218 26.76 -22.83 11.83
CA GLU A 218 27.40 -23.81 12.72
C GLU A 218 27.01 -25.24 12.34
N GLY A 219 25.74 -25.49 12.03
CA GLY A 219 25.27 -26.80 11.60
C GLY A 219 25.82 -27.26 10.25
N ILE A 220 25.97 -26.33 9.30
CA ILE A 220 26.55 -26.64 7.98
C ILE A 220 28.03 -26.87 8.07
N GLU A 221 28.76 -26.04 8.83
CA GLU A 221 30.20 -26.15 9.02
C GLU A 221 30.61 -27.43 9.78
N SER A 222 29.79 -27.84 10.76
CA SER A 222 30.02 -29.08 11.54
C SER A 222 29.27 -30.30 10.99
N PHE A 223 28.83 -30.29 9.73
CA PHE A 223 28.04 -31.38 9.17
C PHE A 223 28.74 -32.75 9.22
N ARG A 224 30.06 -32.80 8.98
CA ARG A 224 30.81 -34.03 8.97
C ARG A 224 30.88 -34.65 10.39
N GLU A 225 31.14 -33.84 11.42
CA GLU A 225 31.19 -34.25 12.82
C GLU A 225 29.80 -34.73 13.28
N LEU A 226 28.76 -33.98 12.93
CA LEU A 226 27.39 -34.37 13.27
C LEU A 226 26.99 -35.71 12.67
N LYS A 227 27.39 -35.99 11.43
CA LYS A 227 27.18 -37.30 10.77
C LYS A 227 27.92 -38.43 11.45
N ILE A 228 29.19 -38.22 11.81
CA ILE A 228 29.99 -39.26 12.47
C ILE A 228 29.40 -39.60 13.83
N TYR A 229 28.90 -38.64 14.57
CA TYR A 229 28.35 -38.84 15.91
C TYR A 229 26.82 -39.11 15.92
N ASN A 230 26.14 -39.10 14.77
CA ASN A 230 24.68 -39.25 14.64
C ASN A 230 23.90 -38.23 15.52
N LYS A 231 24.39 -36.96 15.58
CA LYS A 231 23.85 -35.89 16.44
C LYS A 231 23.20 -34.74 15.67
N GLU A 232 22.71 -34.96 14.45
CA GLU A 232 22.09 -33.94 13.61
C GLU A 232 20.85 -33.33 14.30
N TYR A 233 20.14 -34.14 15.08
CA TYR A 233 18.95 -33.69 15.80
C TYR A 233 19.21 -32.55 16.79
N VAL A 234 20.42 -32.47 17.37
CA VAL A 234 20.75 -31.42 18.35
C VAL A 234 20.71 -30.03 17.71
N ILE A 235 21.27 -29.88 16.51
CA ILE A 235 21.22 -28.59 15.78
C ILE A 235 19.83 -28.32 15.23
N LEU A 236 19.14 -29.35 14.74
CA LEU A 236 17.76 -29.25 14.28
C LEU A 236 16.84 -28.76 15.38
N ASP A 237 16.95 -29.29 16.59
CA ASP A 237 16.11 -28.87 17.72
C ASP A 237 16.33 -27.41 18.09
N VAL A 238 17.59 -26.98 18.20
CA VAL A 238 17.91 -25.58 18.49
C VAL A 238 17.44 -24.66 17.38
N PHE A 239 17.65 -25.04 16.12
CA PHE A 239 17.18 -24.28 14.96
C PHE A 239 15.65 -24.18 14.93
N ASN A 240 14.95 -25.29 15.21
CA ASN A 240 13.49 -25.34 15.25
C ASN A 240 12.92 -24.43 16.35
N LEU A 241 13.49 -24.45 17.55
CA LEU A 241 13.06 -23.58 18.65
C LEU A 241 13.12 -22.10 18.26
N ILE A 242 14.25 -21.67 17.67
CA ILE A 242 14.47 -20.28 17.26
C ILE A 242 13.58 -19.93 16.07
N SER A 243 13.54 -20.81 15.06
CA SER A 243 12.74 -20.60 13.83
C SER A 243 11.25 -20.53 14.11
N ASN A 244 10.72 -21.39 14.96
CA ASN A 244 9.31 -21.37 15.36
C ASN A 244 8.95 -20.05 16.07
N LYS A 245 9.83 -19.58 16.97
CA LYS A 245 9.64 -18.27 17.63
C LYS A 245 9.65 -17.12 16.64
N VAL A 246 10.57 -17.13 15.67
CA VAL A 246 10.64 -16.12 14.59
C VAL A 246 9.39 -16.20 13.71
N ALA A 247 8.96 -17.41 13.32
CA ALA A 247 7.77 -17.63 12.51
C ALA A 247 6.51 -17.10 13.20
N LYS A 248 6.34 -17.40 14.48
CA LYS A 248 5.21 -16.91 15.29
C LYS A 248 5.17 -15.40 15.37
N LEU A 249 6.32 -14.76 15.61
CA LEU A 249 6.39 -13.29 15.67
C LEU A 249 6.15 -12.63 14.30
N LYS A 250 6.66 -13.23 13.22
CA LYS A 250 6.41 -12.76 11.85
C LYS A 250 4.93 -12.88 11.49
N TRP A 251 4.33 -14.04 11.74
CA TRP A 251 2.90 -14.27 11.52
C TRP A 251 2.03 -13.27 12.28
N LEU A 252 2.28 -13.08 13.57
CA LEU A 252 1.56 -12.08 14.38
C LEU A 252 1.71 -10.66 13.81
N ASN A 253 2.92 -10.26 13.40
CA ASN A 253 3.14 -8.94 12.82
C ASN A 253 2.41 -8.75 11.49
N SER A 254 2.42 -9.75 10.63
CA SER A 254 1.72 -9.69 9.34
C SER A 254 0.20 -9.59 9.54
N SER A 255 -0.36 -10.36 10.46
CA SER A 255 -1.78 -10.30 10.80
C SER A 255 -2.17 -8.95 11.42
N LEU A 256 -1.39 -8.44 12.38
CA LEU A 256 -1.62 -7.14 13.02
C LEU A 256 -1.48 -5.97 12.04
N ALA A 257 -0.64 -6.09 11.01
CA ALA A 257 -0.49 -5.05 9.99
C ALA A 257 -1.72 -4.94 9.07
N LEU A 258 -2.44 -6.04 8.84
CA LEU A 258 -3.63 -6.08 8.01
C LEU A 258 -4.93 -5.77 8.77
N THR A 259 -4.96 -6.04 10.08
CA THR A 259 -6.13 -5.85 10.94
C THR A 259 -6.77 -4.46 10.83
N PRO A 260 -6.02 -3.32 10.84
CA PRO A 260 -6.63 -1.99 10.74
C PRO A 260 -7.47 -1.80 9.48
N ARG A 261 -7.02 -2.34 8.35
CA ARG A 261 -7.72 -2.22 7.07
C ARG A 261 -9.13 -2.82 7.15
N TYR A 262 -9.24 -4.08 7.58
CA TYR A 262 -10.52 -4.77 7.65
C TYR A 262 -11.48 -4.18 8.69
N LEU A 263 -10.94 -3.69 9.83
CA LEU A 263 -11.76 -3.00 10.82
C LEU A 263 -12.33 -1.68 10.29
N ILE A 264 -11.53 -0.90 9.56
CA ILE A 264 -11.99 0.34 8.95
C ILE A 264 -13.03 0.06 7.86
N GLU A 265 -12.79 -0.94 7.02
CA GLU A 265 -13.73 -1.38 5.99
C GLU A 265 -15.09 -1.73 6.61
N PHE A 266 -15.12 -2.58 7.63
CA PHE A 266 -16.34 -2.92 8.37
C PHE A 266 -17.03 -1.68 8.96
N LEU A 267 -16.28 -0.81 9.64
CA LEU A 267 -16.83 0.39 10.28
C LEU A 267 -17.37 1.39 9.25
N THR A 268 -16.74 1.50 8.09
CA THR A 268 -17.21 2.35 7.01
C THR A 268 -18.59 1.89 6.50
N PHE A 269 -18.72 0.60 6.19
CA PHE A 269 -20.01 0.04 5.80
C PHE A 269 -21.05 0.18 6.91
N PHE A 270 -20.67 -0.08 8.15
CA PHE A 270 -21.57 0.09 9.30
C PHE A 270 -22.09 1.53 9.41
N ILE A 271 -21.21 2.54 9.34
CA ILE A 271 -21.60 3.95 9.40
C ILE A 271 -22.52 4.30 8.23
N ILE A 272 -22.22 3.85 7.03
CA ILE A 272 -23.06 4.11 5.84
C ILE A 272 -24.46 3.52 6.04
N VAL A 273 -24.57 2.27 6.48
CA VAL A 273 -25.86 1.62 6.72
C VAL A 273 -26.65 2.36 7.83
N VAL A 274 -25.98 2.75 8.92
CA VAL A 274 -26.61 3.51 9.99
C VAL A 274 -27.13 4.86 9.46
N LEU A 275 -26.34 5.58 8.68
CA LEU A 275 -26.77 6.84 8.08
C LEU A 275 -27.96 6.65 7.14
N LEU A 276 -27.96 5.59 6.32
CA LEU A 276 -29.07 5.26 5.43
C LEU A 276 -30.37 4.99 6.20
N ILE A 277 -30.31 4.32 7.35
CA ILE A 277 -31.48 4.04 8.18
C ILE A 277 -32.03 5.31 8.83
N PHE A 278 -31.14 6.16 9.39
CA PHE A 278 -31.55 7.38 10.09
C PHE A 278 -32.01 8.51 9.16
N PHE A 279 -31.47 8.60 7.95
CA PHE A 279 -31.81 9.61 6.94
C PHE A 279 -32.84 9.15 5.90
N SER A 280 -33.55 8.06 6.16
CA SER A 280 -34.56 7.47 5.26
C SER A 280 -35.77 8.39 4.93
N ASN A 281 -35.86 9.61 5.49
CA ASN A 281 -36.94 10.56 5.19
C ASN A 281 -36.61 11.45 3.99
N ASN A 282 -37.56 11.55 3.04
CA ASN A 282 -37.75 12.47 1.90
C ASN A 282 -36.54 12.85 0.98
N ASN A 283 -35.29 12.75 1.43
CA ASN A 283 -34.10 13.07 0.61
C ASN A 283 -33.18 11.86 0.37
N PHE A 284 -33.67 10.65 0.61
CA PHE A 284 -32.90 9.41 0.53
C PHE A 284 -32.32 9.18 -0.88
N TYR A 285 -33.13 9.31 -1.90
CA TYR A 285 -32.74 9.04 -3.29
C TYR A 285 -31.65 9.99 -3.80
N SER A 286 -31.64 11.23 -3.35
CA SER A 286 -30.61 12.20 -3.74
C SER A 286 -29.23 11.94 -3.08
N MET A 287 -29.19 11.20 -1.98
CA MET A 287 -27.95 10.88 -1.26
C MET A 287 -27.31 9.55 -1.67
N LEU A 288 -28.06 8.63 -2.28
CA LEU A 288 -27.56 7.32 -2.73
C LEU A 288 -26.32 7.40 -3.64
N PRO A 289 -26.24 8.30 -4.64
CA PRO A 289 -25.03 8.42 -5.46
C PRO A 289 -23.81 8.85 -4.66
N ILE A 290 -23.98 9.72 -3.66
CA ILE A 290 -22.89 10.20 -2.78
C ILE A 290 -22.37 9.03 -1.95
N PHE A 291 -23.24 8.22 -1.36
CA PHE A 291 -22.82 7.02 -0.62
C PHE A 291 -22.13 5.99 -1.53
N GLY A 292 -22.59 5.84 -2.77
CA GLY A 292 -21.89 5.02 -3.77
C GLY A 292 -20.45 5.45 -3.97
N VAL A 293 -20.19 6.76 -4.10
CA VAL A 293 -18.83 7.31 -4.22
C VAL A 293 -18.00 7.02 -2.97
N PHE A 294 -18.55 7.18 -1.78
CA PHE A 294 -17.86 6.84 -0.54
C PHE A 294 -17.48 5.35 -0.49
N ILE A 295 -18.37 4.45 -0.87
CA ILE A 295 -18.07 3.01 -0.93
C ILE A 295 -16.90 2.74 -1.89
N PHE A 296 -16.96 3.28 -3.12
CA PHE A 296 -15.90 3.10 -4.11
C PHE A 296 -14.58 3.75 -3.73
N SER A 297 -14.58 4.85 -2.96
CA SER A 297 -13.36 5.52 -2.51
C SER A 297 -12.56 4.74 -1.46
N PHE A 298 -13.19 3.76 -0.80
CA PHE A 298 -12.55 2.91 0.21
C PHE A 298 -11.99 1.59 -0.34
N TYR A 299 -12.39 1.21 -1.55
CA TYR A 299 -11.92 0.01 -2.22
C TYR A 299 -10.67 0.28 -3.06
#